data_c293ac6d4a052370da990e2cfe80adc9
#
_entry.id   c293ac6d4a052370da990e2cfe80adc9
#
_cell.length_a   1.000
_cell.length_b   1.000
_cell.length_c   1.000
_cell.angle_alpha   90.00
_cell.angle_beta   90.00
_cell.angle_gamma   90.00
#
_symmetry.space_group_name_H-M   'P 1'
#
loop_
_entity.id
_entity.type
_entity.pdbx_description
1 polymer ?
#
loop_
_entity_poly.entity_id
_entity_poly.type
_entity_poly.pdbx_seq_one_letter_code
_entity_poly.pdbx_strand_id
1 'polypeptide(L)'
;MTLYKKLVVGMVTVFVLLMTSVLVIEFNTTRTSLELQQRSEVNNTINTVGLALAPYLKDKDKVAVESVINALFDGSYYSAVRLTLFNTDDEIVRVYPITIDSVPKWFSDLHLFRTISESRIITSGWLQLAEVEIVTHPGYAYQQLWNALTQLATTFLIVIALGVIIISIVVRLALSPLQSIIIKMKQ
;
A
#
# COMPACT_ATOMS: atom_id res chain seq x y z
N MET A 1 -28.77 30.01 -17.50
CA MET A 1 -27.85 28.92 -17.90
C MET A 1 -28.42 28.24 -19.12
N THR A 2 -27.66 28.15 -20.20
CA THR A 2 -28.10 27.48 -21.43
C THR A 2 -28.28 25.98 -21.17
N LEU A 3 -29.23 25.33 -21.83
CA LEU A 3 -29.51 23.88 -21.71
C LEU A 3 -28.22 23.06 -21.83
N TYR A 4 -27.31 23.48 -22.69
CA TYR A 4 -25.97 22.94 -22.85
C TYR A 4 -25.16 22.88 -21.55
N LYS A 5 -25.06 24.01 -20.82
CA LYS A 5 -24.31 24.06 -19.58
C LYS A 5 -24.89 23.12 -18.53
N LYS A 6 -26.23 23.00 -18.43
CA LYS A 6 -26.89 22.07 -17.50
C LYS A 6 -26.57 20.60 -17.82
N LEU A 7 -26.58 20.25 -19.12
CA LEU A 7 -26.30 18.88 -19.54
C LEU A 7 -24.84 18.48 -19.32
N VAL A 8 -23.89 19.36 -19.66
CA VAL A 8 -22.46 19.12 -19.41
C VAL A 8 -22.18 19.01 -17.90
N VAL A 9 -22.71 19.91 -17.08
CA VAL A 9 -22.56 19.86 -15.63
C VAL A 9 -23.13 18.56 -15.05
N GLY A 10 -24.34 18.17 -15.48
CA GLY A 10 -24.94 16.90 -15.03
C GLY A 10 -24.08 15.69 -15.39
N MET A 11 -23.58 15.63 -16.61
CA MET A 11 -22.73 14.52 -17.07
C MET A 11 -21.38 14.46 -16.31
N VAL A 12 -20.74 15.61 -16.10
CA VAL A 12 -19.50 15.71 -15.31
C VAL A 12 -19.76 15.31 -13.86
N THR A 13 -20.88 15.72 -13.26
CA THR A 13 -21.23 15.36 -11.90
C THR A 13 -21.39 13.84 -11.73
N VAL A 14 -22.13 13.19 -12.65
CA VAL A 14 -22.27 11.72 -12.63
C VAL A 14 -20.92 11.04 -12.78
N PHE A 15 -20.08 11.53 -13.68
CA PHE A 15 -18.74 10.99 -13.89
C PHE A 15 -17.85 11.13 -12.65
N VAL A 16 -17.85 12.29 -11.99
CA VAL A 16 -17.11 12.53 -10.75
C VAL A 16 -17.59 11.60 -9.63
N LEU A 17 -18.92 11.40 -9.51
CA LEU A 17 -19.48 10.48 -8.51
C LEU A 17 -19.01 9.03 -8.75
N LEU A 18 -19.04 8.57 -10.00
CA LEU A 18 -18.55 7.24 -10.37
C LEU A 18 -17.06 7.09 -10.05
N MET A 19 -16.25 8.09 -10.40
CA MET A 19 -14.81 8.09 -10.12
C MET A 19 -14.52 8.08 -8.62
N THR A 20 -15.26 8.86 -7.84
CA THR A 20 -15.13 8.86 -6.38
C THR A 20 -15.47 7.51 -5.79
N SER A 21 -16.52 6.86 -6.29
CA SER A 21 -16.91 5.51 -5.85
C SER A 21 -15.82 4.48 -6.13
N VAL A 22 -15.22 4.54 -7.33
CA VAL A 22 -14.09 3.65 -7.70
C VAL A 22 -12.88 3.92 -6.81
N LEU A 23 -12.54 5.18 -6.53
CA LEU A 23 -11.44 5.53 -5.62
C LEU A 23 -11.64 4.96 -4.22
N VAL A 24 -12.84 5.04 -3.67
CA VAL A 24 -13.15 4.51 -2.34
C VAL A 24 -13.03 2.99 -2.31
N ILE A 25 -13.54 2.31 -3.33
CA ILE A 25 -13.46 0.84 -3.45
C ILE A 25 -11.99 0.43 -3.56
N GLU A 26 -11.23 1.04 -4.45
CA GLU A 26 -9.83 0.72 -4.70
C GLU A 26 -8.96 0.99 -3.46
N PHE A 27 -9.21 2.11 -2.76
CA PHE A 27 -8.54 2.41 -1.50
C PHE A 27 -8.73 1.29 -0.47
N ASN A 28 -9.98 0.86 -0.25
CA ASN A 28 -10.28 -0.18 0.73
C ASN A 28 -9.71 -1.54 0.32
N THR A 29 -9.82 -1.88 -0.97
CA THR A 29 -9.31 -3.16 -1.51
C THR A 29 -7.78 -3.21 -1.41
N THR A 30 -7.10 -2.18 -1.85
CA THR A 30 -5.63 -2.11 -1.82
C THR A 30 -5.12 -2.11 -0.38
N ARG A 31 -5.74 -1.35 0.52
CA ARG A 31 -5.39 -1.34 1.95
C ARG A 31 -5.49 -2.74 2.56
N THR A 32 -6.64 -3.41 2.37
CA THR A 32 -6.85 -4.76 2.91
C THR A 32 -5.88 -5.77 2.31
N SER A 33 -5.62 -5.68 1.00
CA SER A 33 -4.66 -6.54 0.32
C SER A 33 -3.24 -6.37 0.87
N LEU A 34 -2.81 -5.12 1.12
CA LEU A 34 -1.50 -4.82 1.69
C LEU A 34 -1.36 -5.33 3.14
N GLU A 35 -2.41 -5.22 3.96
CA GLU A 35 -2.42 -5.80 5.32
C GLU A 35 -2.27 -7.32 5.28
N LEU A 36 -3.00 -8.01 4.41
CA LEU A 36 -2.90 -9.46 4.24
C LEU A 36 -1.53 -9.88 3.70
N GLN A 37 -0.99 -9.13 2.74
CA GLN A 37 0.35 -9.37 2.20
C GLN A 37 1.42 -9.23 3.28
N GLN A 38 1.40 -8.15 4.08
CA GLN A 38 2.34 -7.96 5.19
C GLN A 38 2.28 -9.11 6.18
N ARG A 39 1.07 -9.55 6.56
CA ARG A 39 0.90 -10.68 7.49
C ARG A 39 1.46 -11.98 6.90
N SER A 40 1.18 -12.25 5.63
CA SER A 40 1.71 -13.43 4.93
C SER A 40 3.23 -13.40 4.87
N GLU A 41 3.80 -12.24 4.58
CA GLU A 41 5.25 -12.07 4.45
C GLU A 41 5.97 -12.27 5.78
N VAL A 42 5.47 -11.69 6.88
CA VAL A 42 6.03 -11.93 8.22
C VAL A 42 5.97 -13.41 8.60
N ASN A 43 4.85 -14.07 8.34
CA ASN A 43 4.73 -15.50 8.61
C ASN A 43 5.71 -16.36 7.79
N ASN A 44 5.92 -16.02 6.53
CA ASN A 44 6.89 -16.70 5.67
C ASN A 44 8.32 -16.45 6.14
N THR A 45 8.62 -15.19 6.46
CA THR A 45 9.94 -14.80 6.93
C THR A 45 10.28 -15.45 8.27
N ILE A 46 9.37 -15.42 9.25
CA ILE A 46 9.63 -16.01 10.56
C ILE A 46 9.85 -17.53 10.45
N ASN A 47 9.18 -18.20 9.51
CA ASN A 47 9.41 -19.60 9.22
C ASN A 47 10.80 -19.85 8.63
N THR A 48 11.17 -19.05 7.63
CA THR A 48 12.49 -19.16 6.96
C THR A 48 13.62 -18.88 7.93
N VAL A 49 13.46 -17.85 8.75
CA VAL A 49 14.42 -17.48 9.81
C VAL A 49 14.56 -18.58 10.84
N GLY A 50 13.43 -19.11 11.31
CA GLY A 50 13.45 -20.22 12.25
C GLY A 50 14.20 -21.44 11.72
N LEU A 51 13.99 -21.79 10.45
CA LEU A 51 14.71 -22.89 9.81
C LEU A 51 16.21 -22.58 9.64
N ALA A 52 16.56 -21.35 9.25
CA ALA A 52 17.94 -20.93 9.07
C ALA A 52 18.72 -20.86 10.41
N LEU A 53 18.06 -20.43 11.48
CA LEU A 53 18.68 -20.28 12.80
C LEU A 53 18.82 -21.62 13.56
N ALA A 54 17.92 -22.58 13.34
CA ALA A 54 17.87 -23.83 14.12
C ALA A 54 19.21 -24.56 14.22
N PRO A 55 20.02 -24.79 13.16
CA PRO A 55 21.31 -25.45 13.27
C PRO A 55 22.31 -24.65 14.12
N TYR A 56 22.40 -23.33 13.93
CA TYR A 56 23.35 -22.48 14.66
C TYR A 56 22.98 -22.34 16.15
N LEU A 57 21.68 -22.28 16.44
CA LEU A 57 21.19 -22.31 17.83
C LEU A 57 21.50 -23.63 18.56
N LYS A 58 21.40 -24.75 17.83
CA LYS A 58 21.76 -26.07 18.37
C LYS A 58 23.25 -26.14 18.68
N ASP A 59 24.09 -25.62 17.80
CA ASP A 59 25.56 -25.63 17.95
C ASP A 59 26.06 -24.50 18.85
N LYS A 60 25.16 -23.66 19.38
CA LYS A 60 25.46 -22.47 20.21
C LYS A 60 26.39 -21.46 19.56
N ASP A 61 26.38 -21.38 18.24
CA ASP A 61 27.17 -20.43 17.48
C ASP A 61 26.47 -19.04 17.41
N LYS A 62 26.73 -18.24 18.44
CA LYS A 62 26.16 -16.90 18.60
C LYS A 62 26.53 -15.96 17.45
N VAL A 63 27.74 -16.09 16.89
CA VAL A 63 28.22 -15.23 15.80
C VAL A 63 27.43 -15.54 14.52
N ALA A 64 27.24 -16.81 14.20
CA ALA A 64 26.43 -17.21 13.04
C ALA A 64 24.96 -16.78 13.21
N VAL A 65 24.39 -16.91 14.42
CA VAL A 65 23.03 -16.44 14.74
C VAL A 65 22.88 -14.93 14.49
N GLU A 66 23.81 -14.11 15.01
CA GLU A 66 23.79 -12.68 14.79
C GLU A 66 23.96 -12.32 13.31
N SER A 67 24.79 -13.05 12.58
CA SER A 67 24.98 -12.84 11.15
C SER A 67 23.71 -13.09 10.35
N VAL A 68 22.98 -14.15 10.65
CA VAL A 68 21.68 -14.46 10.02
C VAL A 68 20.66 -13.38 10.33
N ILE A 69 20.56 -12.94 11.59
CA ILE A 69 19.65 -11.86 12.00
C ILE A 69 20.01 -10.57 11.27
N ASN A 70 21.28 -10.18 11.19
CA ASN A 70 21.72 -8.98 10.51
C ASN A 70 21.42 -9.04 9.00
N ALA A 71 21.58 -10.20 8.36
CA ALA A 71 21.26 -10.38 6.94
C ALA A 71 19.76 -10.20 6.63
N LEU A 72 18.88 -10.51 7.57
CA LEU A 72 17.44 -10.29 7.45
C LEU A 72 17.07 -8.81 7.47
N PHE A 73 17.88 -8.01 8.17
CA PHE A 73 17.57 -6.59 8.41
C PHE A 73 18.04 -5.65 7.31
N ASP A 74 18.72 -6.14 6.31
CA ASP A 74 19.23 -5.30 5.20
C ASP A 74 18.12 -4.73 4.30
N GLY A 75 16.86 -5.01 4.62
CA GLY A 75 15.78 -4.57 3.78
C GLY A 75 14.60 -3.96 4.53
N SER A 76 14.61 -2.74 4.91
CA SER A 76 13.46 -1.79 5.17
C SER A 76 12.05 -2.34 5.50
N TYR A 77 11.84 -3.65 5.51
CA TYR A 77 10.52 -4.28 5.69
C TYR A 77 10.16 -4.53 7.16
N TYR A 78 11.16 -4.59 8.04
CA TYR A 78 10.99 -4.91 9.45
C TYR A 78 11.49 -3.77 10.32
N SER A 79 10.73 -3.43 11.37
CA SER A 79 11.11 -2.40 12.33
C SER A 79 11.86 -2.97 13.54
N ALA A 80 11.58 -4.22 13.90
CA ALA A 80 12.28 -4.90 14.99
C ALA A 80 12.35 -6.40 14.76
N VAL A 81 13.45 -7.01 15.23
CA VAL A 81 13.56 -8.44 15.47
C VAL A 81 14.12 -8.65 16.84
N ARG A 82 13.50 -9.55 17.56
CA ARG A 82 13.91 -9.99 18.89
C ARG A 82 14.09 -11.50 18.85
N LEU A 83 15.23 -11.99 19.31
CA LEU A 83 15.51 -13.40 19.52
C LEU A 83 15.84 -13.61 20.98
N THR A 84 15.02 -14.38 21.68
CA THR A 84 15.19 -14.75 23.08
C THR A 84 15.68 -16.19 23.17
N LEU A 85 16.86 -16.42 23.73
CA LEU A 85 17.46 -17.74 23.89
C LEU A 85 17.01 -18.38 25.19
N PHE A 86 16.41 -19.58 25.13
CA PHE A 86 15.91 -20.25 26.35
C PHE A 86 17.00 -20.85 27.25
N ASN A 87 18.21 -21.06 26.69
CA ASN A 87 19.30 -21.70 27.46
C ASN A 87 20.11 -20.75 28.34
N THR A 88 20.19 -19.45 27.94
CA THR A 88 21.08 -18.47 28.59
C THR A 88 20.34 -17.24 29.08
N ASP A 89 19.04 -17.15 28.83
CA ASP A 89 18.23 -15.94 29.04
C ASP A 89 18.81 -14.69 28.28
N ASP A 90 19.69 -14.94 27.31
CA ASP A 90 20.25 -13.89 26.45
C ASP A 90 19.22 -13.45 25.42
N GLU A 91 19.16 -12.15 25.18
CA GLU A 91 18.29 -11.56 24.19
C GLU A 91 19.11 -10.82 23.13
N ILE A 92 18.84 -11.09 21.85
CA ILE A 92 19.40 -10.39 20.71
C ILE A 92 18.29 -9.53 20.10
N VAL A 93 18.42 -8.20 20.26
CA VAL A 93 17.42 -7.26 19.74
C VAL A 93 18.06 -6.41 18.65
N ARG A 94 17.34 -6.26 17.54
CA ARG A 94 17.64 -5.29 16.48
C ARG A 94 16.40 -4.44 16.25
N VAL A 95 16.55 -3.12 16.37
CA VAL A 95 15.45 -2.17 16.20
C VAL A 95 15.91 -1.11 15.18
N TYR A 96 15.03 -0.83 14.23
CA TYR A 96 15.18 0.25 13.28
C TYR A 96 14.10 1.31 13.51
N PRO A 97 14.44 2.59 13.43
CA PRO A 97 13.47 3.66 13.59
C PRO A 97 12.44 3.59 12.46
N ILE A 98 11.17 3.72 12.82
CA ILE A 98 10.07 3.79 11.84
C ILE A 98 10.06 5.20 11.25
N THR A 99 10.76 5.40 10.13
CA THR A 99 10.72 6.65 9.36
C THR A 99 9.95 6.40 8.06
N ILE A 100 8.90 7.19 7.82
CA ILE A 100 8.05 7.10 6.63
C ILE A 100 8.26 8.38 5.83
N ASP A 101 9.41 8.47 5.14
CA ASP A 101 9.81 9.67 4.40
C ASP A 101 9.31 9.68 2.94
N SER A 102 8.81 8.54 2.46
CA SER A 102 8.37 8.34 1.06
C SER A 102 6.98 8.85 0.75
N VAL A 103 6.21 9.25 1.76
CA VAL A 103 4.83 9.75 1.62
C VAL A 103 4.63 11.06 2.38
N PRO A 104 3.65 11.90 2.00
CA PRO A 104 3.34 13.12 2.75
C PRO A 104 2.96 12.82 4.20
N LYS A 105 3.43 13.64 5.14
CA LYS A 105 3.18 13.46 6.59
C LYS A 105 1.69 13.33 6.94
N TRP A 106 0.82 14.16 6.33
CA TRP A 106 -0.61 14.07 6.58
C TRP A 106 -1.21 12.71 6.22
N PHE A 107 -0.61 11.99 5.26
CA PHE A 107 -1.07 10.66 4.86
C PHE A 107 -0.57 9.58 5.82
N SER A 108 0.66 9.66 6.29
CA SER A 108 1.19 8.75 7.32
C SER A 108 0.48 8.91 8.66
N ASP A 109 0.06 10.15 8.99
CA ASP A 109 -0.64 10.48 10.24
C ASP A 109 -2.10 9.94 10.29
N LEU A 110 -2.63 9.42 9.19
CA LEU A 110 -3.93 8.74 9.18
C LEU A 110 -3.95 7.39 9.90
N HIS A 111 -2.79 6.88 10.31
CA HIS A 111 -2.63 5.61 11.04
C HIS A 111 -3.37 4.43 10.38
N LEU A 112 -3.29 4.34 9.04
CA LEU A 112 -4.02 3.36 8.23
C LEU A 112 -3.52 1.93 8.44
N PHE A 113 -2.22 1.76 8.70
CA PHE A 113 -1.58 0.48 8.89
C PHE A 113 -1.04 0.36 10.31
N ARG A 114 -1.33 -0.79 10.94
CA ARG A 114 -0.75 -1.16 12.23
C ARG A 114 0.51 -1.97 12.01
N THR A 115 1.45 -1.85 12.92
CA THR A 115 2.59 -2.78 12.99
C THR A 115 2.08 -4.17 13.32
N ILE A 116 2.50 -5.15 12.56
CA ILE A 116 2.17 -6.57 12.79
C ILE A 116 3.37 -7.18 13.47
N SER A 117 3.18 -7.80 14.63
CA SER A 117 4.17 -8.60 15.34
C SER A 117 3.75 -10.05 15.30
N GLU A 118 4.66 -10.91 14.90
CA GLU A 118 4.47 -12.37 14.95
C GLU A 118 5.66 -12.98 15.69
N SER A 119 5.39 -13.97 16.53
CA SER A 119 6.43 -14.71 17.25
C SER A 119 6.36 -16.19 16.95
N ARG A 120 7.51 -16.85 17.03
CA ARG A 120 7.62 -18.29 16.82
C ARG A 120 8.74 -18.90 17.65
N ILE A 121 8.44 -20.06 18.26
CA ILE A 121 9.43 -20.87 18.96
C ILE A 121 10.20 -21.71 17.93
N ILE A 122 11.53 -21.62 17.98
CA ILE A 122 12.46 -22.39 17.17
C ILE A 122 12.80 -23.65 17.96
N THR A 123 12.57 -24.80 17.34
CA THR A 123 12.80 -26.12 17.97
C THR A 123 13.79 -26.95 17.17
N SER A 124 14.55 -27.80 17.85
CA SER A 124 15.34 -28.88 17.23
C SER A 124 14.95 -30.20 17.84
N GLY A 125 14.14 -30.98 17.14
CA GLY A 125 13.47 -32.15 17.69
C GLY A 125 12.50 -31.75 18.80
N TRP A 126 12.75 -32.27 20.00
CA TRP A 126 11.92 -31.99 21.21
C TRP A 126 12.40 -30.78 22.02
N LEU A 127 13.55 -30.22 21.66
CA LEU A 127 14.16 -29.11 22.41
C LEU A 127 13.72 -27.77 21.82
N GLN A 128 13.17 -26.92 22.70
CA GLN A 128 12.92 -25.51 22.38
C GLN A 128 14.23 -24.74 22.57
N LEU A 129 14.70 -24.06 21.51
CA LEU A 129 16.00 -23.41 21.50
C LEU A 129 15.87 -21.92 21.79
N ALA A 130 14.93 -21.27 21.10
CA ALA A 130 14.73 -19.82 21.17
C ALA A 130 13.32 -19.43 20.73
N GLU A 131 12.90 -18.22 21.06
CA GLU A 131 11.75 -17.56 20.49
C GLU A 131 12.24 -16.40 19.59
N VAL A 132 11.75 -16.36 18.38
CA VAL A 132 11.97 -15.23 17.46
C VAL A 132 10.68 -14.44 17.32
N GLU A 133 10.76 -13.14 17.50
CA GLU A 133 9.68 -12.16 17.23
C GLU A 133 10.12 -11.21 16.12
N ILE A 134 9.26 -11.02 15.14
CA ILE A 134 9.49 -10.10 14.02
C ILE A 134 8.36 -9.08 13.97
N VAL A 135 8.71 -7.79 13.89
CA VAL A 135 7.78 -6.67 13.81
C VAL A 135 7.92 -5.99 12.47
N THR A 136 6.80 -5.81 11.74
CA THR A 136 6.79 -5.16 10.42
C THR A 136 7.06 -3.67 10.50
N HIS A 137 7.61 -3.13 9.41
CA HIS A 137 7.71 -1.69 9.17
C HIS A 137 6.55 -1.25 8.28
N PRO A 138 5.64 -0.37 8.73
CA PRO A 138 4.46 0.02 7.96
C PRO A 138 4.78 0.90 6.74
N GLY A 139 5.98 1.48 6.67
CA GLY A 139 6.37 2.43 5.62
C GLY A 139 6.21 1.92 4.20
N TYR A 140 6.51 0.64 3.98
CA TYR A 140 6.31 0.01 2.67
C TYR A 140 4.84 -0.01 2.23
N ALA A 141 3.93 -0.35 3.14
CA ALA A 141 2.49 -0.36 2.85
C ALA A 141 1.96 1.06 2.58
N TYR A 142 2.43 2.06 3.33
CA TYR A 142 2.10 3.46 3.07
C TYR A 142 2.57 3.91 1.69
N GLN A 143 3.79 3.58 1.31
CA GLN A 143 4.35 3.94 0.00
C GLN A 143 3.57 3.28 -1.15
N GLN A 144 3.27 1.99 -1.03
CA GLN A 144 2.49 1.25 -2.03
C GLN A 144 1.08 1.83 -2.19
N LEU A 145 0.38 2.08 -1.06
CA LEU A 145 -0.95 2.67 -1.10
C LEU A 145 -0.93 4.07 -1.71
N TRP A 146 0.05 4.91 -1.33
CA TRP A 146 0.21 6.24 -1.89
C TRP A 146 0.46 6.21 -3.40
N ASN A 147 1.34 5.33 -3.86
CA ASN A 147 1.63 5.16 -5.28
C ASN A 147 0.38 4.70 -6.07
N ALA A 148 -0.37 3.74 -5.53
CA ALA A 148 -1.62 3.29 -6.16
C ALA A 148 -2.65 4.44 -6.27
N LEU A 149 -2.83 5.21 -5.20
CA LEU A 149 -3.77 6.34 -5.18
C LEU A 149 -3.34 7.46 -6.13
N THR A 150 -2.07 7.82 -6.16
CA THR A 150 -1.56 8.88 -7.05
C THR A 150 -1.63 8.47 -8.52
N GLN A 151 -1.32 7.21 -8.82
CA GLN A 151 -1.46 6.66 -10.17
C GLN A 151 -2.94 6.67 -10.62
N LEU A 152 -3.84 6.27 -9.75
CA LEU A 152 -5.27 6.26 -10.03
C LEU A 152 -5.81 7.70 -10.23
N ALA A 153 -5.42 8.63 -9.34
CA ALA A 153 -5.82 10.04 -9.43
C ALA A 153 -5.30 10.71 -10.71
N THR A 154 -4.06 10.46 -11.10
CA THR A 154 -3.50 10.98 -12.35
C THR A 154 -4.21 10.41 -13.57
N THR A 155 -4.50 9.11 -13.59
CA THR A 155 -5.28 8.47 -14.66
C THR A 155 -6.67 9.10 -14.76
N PHE A 156 -7.34 9.33 -13.65
CA PHE A 156 -8.67 9.97 -13.63
C PHE A 156 -8.64 11.41 -14.16
N LEU A 157 -7.62 12.20 -13.79
CA LEU A 157 -7.46 13.56 -14.31
C LEU A 157 -7.33 13.56 -15.84
N ILE A 158 -6.55 12.64 -16.40
CA ILE A 158 -6.39 12.49 -17.85
C ILE A 158 -7.73 12.11 -18.50
N VAL A 159 -8.45 11.13 -17.94
CA VAL A 159 -9.75 10.69 -18.48
C VAL A 159 -10.79 11.81 -18.40
N ILE A 160 -10.84 12.57 -17.31
CA ILE A 160 -11.73 13.73 -17.18
C ILE A 160 -11.41 14.77 -18.25
N ALA A 161 -10.13 15.11 -18.45
CA ALA A 161 -9.71 16.09 -19.44
C ALA A 161 -10.10 15.65 -20.86
N LEU A 162 -9.85 14.40 -21.22
CA LEU A 162 -10.26 13.84 -22.52
C LEU A 162 -11.79 13.81 -22.67
N GLY A 163 -12.51 13.43 -21.63
CA GLY A 163 -13.98 13.41 -21.63
C GLY A 163 -14.56 14.80 -21.88
N VAL A 164 -14.06 15.84 -21.22
CA VAL A 164 -14.50 17.23 -21.42
C VAL A 164 -14.23 17.68 -22.86
N ILE A 165 -13.08 17.34 -23.42
CA ILE A 165 -12.74 17.66 -24.82
C ILE A 165 -13.73 16.99 -25.78
N ILE A 166 -13.96 15.68 -25.63
CA ILE A 166 -14.87 14.91 -26.49
C ILE A 166 -16.29 15.46 -26.40
N ILE A 167 -16.79 15.68 -25.18
CA ILE A 167 -18.13 16.26 -24.98
C ILE A 167 -18.24 17.63 -25.66
N SER A 168 -17.22 18.48 -25.51
CA SER A 168 -17.21 19.81 -26.14
C SER A 168 -17.27 19.73 -27.67
N ILE A 169 -16.57 18.77 -28.27
CA ILE A 169 -16.59 18.55 -29.74
C ILE A 169 -17.95 18.02 -30.18
N VAL A 170 -18.47 16.99 -29.54
CA VAL A 170 -19.77 16.37 -29.87
C VAL A 170 -20.89 17.38 -29.79
N VAL A 171 -20.92 18.19 -28.76
CA VAL A 171 -21.97 19.20 -28.60
C VAL A 171 -21.84 20.34 -29.62
N ARG A 172 -20.62 20.76 -29.96
CA ARG A 172 -20.42 21.72 -31.04
C ARG A 172 -20.96 21.19 -32.37
N LEU A 173 -20.65 19.94 -32.69
CA LEU A 173 -21.13 19.28 -33.92
C LEU A 173 -22.65 19.14 -33.94
N ALA A 174 -23.25 18.75 -32.82
CA ALA A 174 -24.70 18.54 -32.69
C ALA A 174 -25.51 19.88 -32.78
N LEU A 175 -24.93 20.97 -32.28
CA LEU A 175 -25.61 22.27 -32.29
C LEU A 175 -25.31 23.11 -33.55
N SER A 176 -24.29 22.77 -34.33
CA SER A 176 -23.93 23.46 -35.58
C SER A 176 -25.10 23.56 -36.58
N PRO A 177 -25.88 22.51 -36.89
CA PRO A 177 -26.99 22.62 -37.83
C PRO A 177 -28.15 23.48 -37.33
N LEU A 178 -28.36 23.62 -36.02
CA LEU A 178 -29.42 24.45 -35.45
C LEU A 178 -29.17 25.95 -35.65
N GLN A 179 -27.91 26.40 -35.64
CA GLN A 179 -27.56 27.78 -35.90
C GLN A 179 -27.79 28.18 -37.37
N SER A 180 -27.56 27.27 -38.29
CA SER A 180 -27.80 27.54 -39.72
C SER A 180 -29.29 27.65 -40.09
N ILE A 181 -30.18 26.98 -39.36
CA ILE A 181 -31.64 27.05 -39.54
C ILE A 181 -32.19 28.40 -39.02
N ILE A 182 -31.68 28.89 -37.88
CA ILE A 182 -32.11 30.17 -37.31
C ILE A 182 -31.71 31.34 -38.18
N ILE A 183 -30.56 31.28 -38.84
CA ILE A 183 -30.11 32.33 -39.77
C ILE A 183 -30.98 32.36 -41.04
N LYS A 184 -31.41 31.17 -41.54
CA LYS A 184 -32.29 31.07 -42.70
C LYS A 184 -33.75 31.50 -42.46
N MET A 185 -34.23 31.49 -41.23
CA MET A 185 -35.57 31.95 -40.86
C MET A 185 -35.62 33.48 -40.60
N LYS A 186 -34.51 34.16 -40.62
CA LYS A 186 -34.41 35.61 -40.40
C LYS A 186 -34.19 36.43 -41.69
N GLN A 187 -34.14 35.74 -42.84
CA GLN A 187 -34.22 36.31 -44.19
C GLN A 187 -35.62 36.12 -44.77
#